data_eee41946f7f846f87b61df11b0153c9b
#
_entry.id   eee41946f7f846f87b61df11b0153c9b
#
_cell.length_a   1.000
_cell.length_b   1.000
_cell.length_c   1.000
_cell.angle_alpha   90.00
_cell.angle_beta   90.00
_cell.angle_gamma   90.00
#
_symmetry.space_group_name_H-M   'P 1'
#
loop_
_entity.id
_entity.type
_entity.pdbx_description
1 polymer ?
#
loop_
_entity_poly.entity_id
_entity_poly.type
_entity_poly.pdbx_seq_one_letter_code
_entity_poly.pdbx_strand_id
1 'polypeptide(L)'
;MINKPKIKIMSNLIQRPQLKEKYDNYINGKWTAPSTGQYFEVLSPVDGKLMAKAAHSAKMDVEMAVNAADEAFKTFSQTSATERSIMLNKIADRIEANLEYIAAVETLDNGKAIRETMAADIPLSI
;
A
#
# COMPACT_ATOMS: atom_id res chain seq x y z
N MET A 1 20.08 35.87 24.56
CA MET A 1 19.93 34.40 24.35
C MET A 1 18.51 34.14 23.89
N ILE A 2 18.32 33.86 22.62
CA ILE A 2 16.99 33.57 22.04
C ILE A 2 16.71 32.11 22.30
N ASN A 3 15.71 31.85 23.15
CA ASN A 3 15.24 30.52 23.48
C ASN A 3 14.49 29.94 22.27
N LYS A 4 15.14 29.07 21.49
CA LYS A 4 14.50 28.37 20.40
C LYS A 4 13.44 27.41 20.98
N PRO A 5 12.18 27.50 20.62
CA PRO A 5 11.19 26.50 21.05
C PRO A 5 11.63 25.13 20.54
N LYS A 6 11.80 24.19 21.46
CA LYS A 6 12.10 22.80 21.13
C LYS A 6 10.97 22.27 20.25
N ILE A 7 11.31 21.85 19.04
CA ILE A 7 10.43 21.14 18.10
C ILE A 7 10.07 19.79 18.74
N LYS A 8 9.07 19.80 19.61
CA LYS A 8 8.50 18.61 20.28
C LYS A 8 7.16 18.20 19.65
N ILE A 9 6.85 18.69 18.45
CA ILE A 9 5.50 18.64 17.89
C ILE A 9 5.35 17.57 16.77
N MET A 10 6.43 17.00 16.24
CA MET A 10 6.30 16.09 15.11
C MET A 10 6.21 14.60 15.45
N SER A 11 6.54 14.18 16.66
CA SER A 11 6.52 12.75 17.02
C SER A 11 5.14 12.22 17.43
N ASN A 12 4.14 13.09 17.66
CA ASN A 12 2.80 12.70 18.09
C ASN A 12 1.73 12.80 16.99
N LEU A 13 2.08 13.24 15.79
CA LEU A 13 1.09 13.50 14.72
C LEU A 13 0.85 12.30 13.80
N ILE A 14 1.74 11.31 13.80
CA ILE A 14 1.53 10.08 13.05
C ILE A 14 1.71 8.92 14.02
N GLN A 15 0.60 8.37 14.49
CA GLN A 15 0.67 7.03 15.10
C GLN A 15 1.12 6.07 14.01
N ARG A 16 2.25 5.39 14.28
CA ARG A 16 2.79 4.42 13.33
C ARG A 16 1.74 3.34 13.10
N PRO A 17 1.24 3.15 11.87
CA PRO A 17 0.22 2.16 11.60
C PRO A 17 0.75 0.75 11.91
N GLN A 18 -0.13 -0.13 12.38
CA GLN A 18 0.23 -1.53 12.55
C GLN A 18 0.33 -2.20 11.18
N LEU A 19 1.54 -2.60 10.82
CA LEU A 19 1.83 -3.35 9.61
C LEU A 19 2.08 -4.81 9.96
N LYS A 20 1.88 -5.70 8.99
CA LYS A 20 2.34 -7.09 9.11
C LYS A 20 3.87 -7.11 9.09
N GLU A 21 4.46 -8.12 9.72
CA GLU A 21 5.92 -8.32 9.69
C GLU A 21 6.41 -8.53 8.24
N LYS A 22 5.62 -9.24 7.43
CA LYS A 22 5.93 -9.48 6.02
C LYS A 22 4.67 -9.51 5.14
N TYR A 23 4.86 -9.18 3.90
CA TYR A 23 3.85 -9.21 2.83
C TYR A 23 4.29 -10.14 1.72
N ASP A 24 3.48 -11.16 1.47
CA ASP A 24 3.60 -12.09 0.36
C ASP A 24 3.00 -11.49 -0.92
N ASN A 25 3.19 -12.14 -2.05
CA ASN A 25 2.47 -11.84 -3.29
C ASN A 25 0.98 -12.13 -3.10
N TYR A 26 0.10 -11.33 -3.71
CA TYR A 26 -1.34 -11.63 -3.75
C TYR A 26 -1.71 -12.06 -5.16
N ILE A 27 -1.88 -13.36 -5.37
CA ILE A 27 -2.10 -13.96 -6.69
C ILE A 27 -3.34 -14.84 -6.63
N ASN A 28 -4.25 -14.67 -7.58
CA ASN A 28 -5.48 -15.45 -7.69
C ASN A 28 -6.30 -15.52 -6.39
N GLY A 29 -6.45 -14.36 -5.73
CA GLY A 29 -7.22 -14.25 -4.49
C GLY A 29 -6.52 -14.81 -3.23
N LYS A 30 -5.24 -15.17 -3.30
CA LYS A 30 -4.48 -15.78 -2.19
C LYS A 30 -3.14 -15.11 -1.96
N TRP A 31 -2.74 -15.05 -0.70
CA TRP A 31 -1.38 -14.68 -0.33
C TRP A 31 -0.45 -15.86 -0.63
N THR A 32 0.56 -15.62 -1.46
CA THR A 32 1.49 -16.65 -1.96
C THR A 32 2.92 -16.19 -1.71
N ALA A 33 3.68 -16.96 -0.95
CA ALA A 33 5.09 -16.69 -0.72
C ALA A 33 5.85 -16.61 -2.05
N PRO A 34 6.90 -15.76 -2.17
CA PRO A 34 7.73 -15.71 -3.36
C PRO A 34 8.37 -17.08 -3.62
N SER A 35 8.45 -17.49 -4.87
CA SER A 35 8.94 -18.80 -5.29
C SER A 35 10.37 -19.11 -4.80
N THR A 36 11.17 -18.09 -4.58
CA THR A 36 12.53 -18.20 -4.03
C THR A 36 12.58 -18.19 -2.50
N GLY A 37 11.46 -17.91 -1.83
CA GLY A 37 11.40 -17.69 -0.39
C GLY A 37 12.11 -16.42 0.08
N GLN A 38 12.54 -15.55 -0.83
CA GLN A 38 13.29 -14.33 -0.50
C GLN A 38 12.38 -13.12 -0.27
N TYR A 39 12.80 -12.27 0.67
CA TYR A 39 12.13 -11.01 1.00
C TYR A 39 13.17 -9.90 1.12
N PHE A 40 12.78 -8.67 0.87
CA PHE A 40 13.60 -7.50 1.12
C PHE A 40 12.97 -6.60 2.21
N GLU A 41 13.82 -5.87 2.91
CA GLU A 41 13.41 -4.95 3.95
C GLU A 41 12.92 -3.64 3.35
N VAL A 42 11.76 -3.16 3.82
CA VAL A 42 11.22 -1.84 3.50
C VAL A 42 11.51 -0.94 4.69
N LEU A 43 12.39 0.03 4.49
CA LEU A 43 12.81 0.99 5.53
C LEU A 43 12.11 2.33 5.30
N SER A 44 11.59 2.91 6.37
CA SER A 44 11.00 4.25 6.30
C SER A 44 12.08 5.32 6.13
N PRO A 45 12.01 6.17 5.10
CA PRO A 45 12.92 7.31 4.97
C PRO A 45 12.69 8.40 6.04
N VAL A 46 11.58 8.36 6.76
CA VAL A 46 11.26 9.33 7.81
C VAL A 46 12.14 9.12 9.05
N ASP A 47 12.44 7.88 9.41
CA ASP A 47 13.17 7.56 10.65
C ASP A 47 14.19 6.42 10.52
N GLY A 48 14.37 5.88 9.31
CA GLY A 48 15.30 4.78 9.01
C GLY A 48 14.90 3.42 9.59
N LYS A 49 13.69 3.30 10.18
CA LYS A 49 13.28 2.05 10.82
C LYS A 49 12.60 1.11 9.84
N LEU A 50 12.73 -0.18 10.13
CA LEU A 50 12.03 -1.23 9.41
C LEU A 50 10.51 -1.03 9.51
N MET A 51 9.85 -1.03 8.38
CA MET A 51 8.39 -1.01 8.26
C MET A 51 7.84 -2.44 8.15
N ALA A 52 8.34 -3.17 7.19
CA ALA A 52 7.92 -4.55 6.89
C ALA A 52 8.95 -5.22 5.98
N LYS A 53 8.73 -6.50 5.68
CA LYS A 53 9.42 -7.20 4.60
C LYS A 53 8.46 -7.44 3.45
N ALA A 54 8.89 -7.19 2.22
CA ALA A 54 8.11 -7.44 1.01
C ALA A 54 8.70 -8.60 0.21
N ALA A 55 7.85 -9.35 -0.49
CA ALA A 55 8.26 -10.47 -1.32
C ALA A 55 9.24 -10.03 -2.41
N HIS A 56 10.40 -10.68 -2.48
CA HIS A 56 11.36 -10.52 -3.58
C HIS A 56 10.99 -11.51 -4.69
N SER A 57 10.04 -11.09 -5.54
CA SER A 57 9.48 -11.93 -6.59
C SER A 57 10.49 -12.22 -7.70
N ALA A 58 10.47 -13.46 -8.18
CA ALA A 58 11.25 -13.90 -9.33
C ALA A 58 10.36 -14.06 -10.58
N LYS A 59 10.96 -14.41 -11.71
CA LYS A 59 10.25 -14.61 -12.99
C LYS A 59 9.05 -15.55 -12.86
N MET A 60 9.19 -16.63 -12.10
CA MET A 60 8.12 -17.61 -11.91
C MET A 60 6.91 -17.02 -11.19
N ASP A 61 7.10 -16.11 -10.22
CA ASP A 61 6.02 -15.42 -9.52
C ASP A 61 5.25 -14.50 -10.46
N VAL A 62 5.97 -13.80 -11.34
CA VAL A 62 5.38 -12.94 -12.37
C VAL A 62 4.57 -13.77 -13.37
N GLU A 63 5.11 -14.89 -13.84
CA GLU A 63 4.40 -15.81 -14.75
C GLU A 63 3.13 -16.35 -14.11
N MET A 64 3.17 -16.74 -12.83
CA MET A 64 1.97 -17.18 -12.12
C MET A 64 0.92 -16.07 -12.01
N ALA A 65 1.33 -14.83 -11.73
CA ALA A 65 0.43 -13.69 -11.64
C ALA A 65 -0.22 -13.36 -12.99
N VAL A 66 0.57 -13.35 -14.06
CA VAL A 66 0.09 -13.09 -15.43
C VAL A 66 -0.88 -14.19 -15.88
N ASN A 67 -0.55 -15.46 -15.67
CA ASN A 67 -1.42 -16.57 -16.02
C ASN A 67 -2.75 -16.52 -15.24
N ALA A 68 -2.72 -16.16 -13.97
CA ALA A 68 -3.93 -15.99 -13.17
C ALA A 68 -4.81 -14.83 -13.69
N ALA A 69 -4.19 -13.72 -14.11
CA ALA A 69 -4.88 -12.59 -14.70
C ALA A 69 -5.50 -12.94 -16.07
N ASP A 70 -4.77 -13.67 -16.93
CA ASP A 70 -5.27 -14.12 -18.24
C ASP A 70 -6.46 -15.06 -18.07
N GLU A 71 -6.37 -16.00 -17.14
CA GLU A 71 -7.51 -16.88 -16.86
C GLU A 71 -8.74 -16.11 -16.35
N ALA A 72 -8.55 -15.16 -15.43
CA ALA A 72 -9.62 -14.31 -14.93
C ALA A 72 -10.22 -13.43 -16.03
N PHE A 73 -9.42 -12.97 -16.99
CA PHE A 73 -9.86 -12.12 -18.09
C PHE A 73 -10.91 -12.78 -18.97
N LYS A 74 -10.89 -14.11 -19.12
CA LYS A 74 -11.87 -14.86 -19.94
C LYS A 74 -13.31 -14.61 -19.53
N THR A 75 -13.55 -14.43 -18.23
CA THR A 75 -14.88 -14.13 -17.69
C THR A 75 -15.05 -12.64 -17.38
N PHE A 76 -14.04 -12.00 -16.79
CA PHE A 76 -14.10 -10.59 -16.41
C PHE A 76 -14.28 -9.65 -17.60
N SER A 77 -13.72 -9.99 -18.77
CA SER A 77 -13.91 -9.21 -20.01
C SER A 77 -15.38 -9.15 -20.47
N GLN A 78 -16.23 -10.08 -20.02
CA GLN A 78 -17.65 -10.11 -20.34
C GLN A 78 -18.52 -9.26 -19.39
N THR A 79 -17.94 -8.74 -18.30
CA THR A 79 -18.68 -7.87 -17.37
C THR A 79 -19.07 -6.55 -18.05
N SER A 80 -20.26 -6.06 -17.74
CA SER A 80 -20.75 -4.78 -18.25
C SER A 80 -19.95 -3.58 -17.68
N ALA A 81 -20.01 -2.44 -18.37
CA ALA A 81 -19.41 -1.21 -17.86
C ALA A 81 -20.02 -0.81 -16.50
N THR A 82 -21.32 -1.05 -16.30
CA THR A 82 -22.01 -0.77 -15.04
C THR A 82 -21.45 -1.61 -13.89
N GLU A 83 -21.27 -2.92 -14.09
CA GLU A 83 -20.70 -3.81 -13.08
C GLU A 83 -19.26 -3.39 -12.71
N ARG A 84 -18.44 -3.05 -13.69
CA ARG A 84 -17.08 -2.55 -13.44
C ARG A 84 -17.09 -1.22 -12.68
N SER A 85 -18.00 -0.30 -13.04
CA SER A 85 -18.18 0.97 -12.31
C SER A 85 -18.54 0.73 -10.84
N ILE A 86 -19.47 -0.19 -10.57
CA ILE A 86 -19.84 -0.55 -9.19
C ILE A 86 -18.64 -1.11 -8.42
N MET A 87 -17.79 -1.92 -9.05
CA MET A 87 -16.58 -2.44 -8.40
C MET A 87 -15.60 -1.33 -8.07
N LEU A 88 -15.36 -0.40 -9.00
CA LEU A 88 -14.46 0.74 -8.78
C LEU A 88 -14.96 1.66 -7.67
N ASN A 89 -16.25 1.99 -7.65
CA ASN A 89 -16.84 2.79 -6.57
C ASN A 89 -16.67 2.11 -5.20
N LYS A 90 -16.87 0.78 -5.10
CA LYS A 90 -16.62 0.05 -3.86
C LYS A 90 -15.16 0.10 -3.41
N ILE A 91 -14.21 0.14 -4.36
CA ILE A 91 -12.79 0.32 -4.05
C ILE A 91 -12.55 1.73 -3.53
N ALA A 92 -13.11 2.75 -4.19
CA ALA A 92 -13.05 4.15 -3.75
C ALA A 92 -13.59 4.33 -2.33
N ASP A 93 -14.81 3.83 -2.06
CA ASP A 93 -15.42 3.84 -0.70
C ASP A 93 -14.50 3.20 0.34
N ARG A 94 -13.82 2.11 -0.04
CA ARG A 94 -12.91 1.40 0.86
C ARG A 94 -11.62 2.17 1.13
N ILE A 95 -11.10 2.88 0.12
CA ILE A 95 -9.93 3.77 0.27
C ILE A 95 -10.32 4.93 1.18
N GLU A 96 -11.46 5.58 0.93
CA GLU A 96 -11.95 6.70 1.74
C GLU A 96 -12.14 6.30 3.21
N ALA A 97 -12.77 5.16 3.47
CA ALA A 97 -12.98 4.63 4.82
C ALA A 97 -11.66 4.33 5.58
N ASN A 98 -10.52 4.23 4.87
CA ASN A 98 -9.21 3.95 5.45
C ASN A 98 -8.20 5.08 5.16
N LEU A 99 -8.66 6.27 4.81
CA LEU A 99 -7.83 7.38 4.33
C LEU A 99 -6.67 7.69 5.28
N GLU A 100 -6.94 7.88 6.57
CA GLU A 100 -5.90 8.22 7.55
C GLU A 100 -4.83 7.13 7.67
N TYR A 101 -5.24 5.86 7.66
CA TYR A 101 -4.31 4.73 7.72
C TYR A 101 -3.44 4.67 6.47
N ILE A 102 -4.03 4.79 5.28
CA ILE A 102 -3.31 4.73 4.00
C ILE A 102 -2.36 5.91 3.88
N ALA A 103 -2.80 7.13 4.23
CA ALA A 103 -1.96 8.33 4.21
C ALA A 103 -0.77 8.22 5.16
N ALA A 104 -0.95 7.61 6.35
CA ALA A 104 0.14 7.39 7.28
C ALA A 104 1.16 6.37 6.74
N VAL A 105 0.70 5.28 6.11
CA VAL A 105 1.56 4.29 5.45
C VAL A 105 2.34 4.93 4.31
N GLU A 106 1.66 5.66 3.43
CA GLU A 106 2.26 6.40 2.30
C GLU A 106 3.36 7.36 2.75
N THR A 107 3.07 8.16 3.79
CA THR A 107 4.06 9.08 4.37
C THR A 107 5.29 8.35 4.91
N LEU A 108 5.10 7.23 5.59
CA LEU A 108 6.21 6.47 6.15
C LEU A 108 7.03 5.77 5.07
N ASP A 109 6.40 5.36 3.97
CA ASP A 109 7.05 4.62 2.89
C ASP A 109 7.87 5.52 1.96
N ASN A 110 7.36 6.71 1.60
CA ASN A 110 8.01 7.61 0.65
C ASN A 110 8.63 8.88 1.27
N GLY A 111 8.33 9.18 2.54
CA GLY A 111 8.83 10.37 3.24
C GLY A 111 8.06 11.65 2.95
N LYS A 112 6.94 11.60 2.22
CA LYS A 112 6.11 12.75 1.90
C LYS A 112 5.40 13.29 3.15
N ALA A 113 5.12 14.59 3.20
CA ALA A 113 4.42 15.18 4.33
C ALA A 113 3.00 14.62 4.48
N ILE A 114 2.60 14.21 5.68
CA ILE A 114 1.26 13.66 5.98
C ILE A 114 0.13 14.59 5.52
N ARG A 115 0.34 15.89 5.55
CA ARG A 115 -0.64 16.87 5.05
C ARG A 115 -0.93 16.67 3.57
N GLU A 116 0.09 16.38 2.77
CA GLU A 116 -0.04 16.19 1.32
C GLU A 116 -0.71 14.83 1.02
N THR A 117 -0.30 13.78 1.71
CA THR A 117 -0.90 12.45 1.52
C THR A 117 -2.39 12.43 1.91
N MET A 118 -2.76 13.11 3.01
CA MET A 118 -4.16 13.20 3.46
C MET A 118 -5.02 14.15 2.62
N ALA A 119 -4.47 15.27 2.13
CA ALA A 119 -5.27 16.30 1.47
C ALA A 119 -5.26 16.19 -0.06
N ALA A 120 -4.29 15.50 -0.63
CA ALA A 120 -4.12 15.39 -2.08
C ALA A 120 -3.99 13.95 -2.56
N ASP A 121 -2.95 13.21 -2.17
CA ASP A 121 -2.61 11.95 -2.82
C ASP A 121 -3.71 10.88 -2.67
N ILE A 122 -4.18 10.65 -1.45
CA ILE A 122 -5.23 9.64 -1.22
C ILE A 122 -6.58 10.11 -1.76
N PRO A 123 -7.06 11.36 -1.52
CA PRO A 123 -8.29 11.85 -2.14
C PRO A 123 -8.30 11.83 -3.67
N LEU A 124 -7.17 12.08 -4.32
CA LEU A 124 -7.07 11.99 -5.79
C LEU A 124 -7.12 10.56 -6.33
N SER A 125 -6.99 9.57 -5.46
CA SER A 125 -7.07 8.14 -5.81
C SER A 125 -8.50 7.57 -5.65
N ILE A 126 -9.43 8.37 -5.13
CA ILE A 126 -10.86 8.07 -4.94
C ILE A 126 -11.67 8.57 -6.12
#